data_4b72051b79b6af31d3c57788c653dc2f
#
_entry.id   4b72051b79b6af31d3c57788c653dc2f
#
_cell.length_a   1.000
_cell.length_b   1.000
_cell.length_c   1.000
_cell.angle_alpha   90.00
_cell.angle_beta   90.00
_cell.angle_gamma   90.00
#
_symmetry.space_group_name_H-M   'P 1'
#
loop_
_entity.id
_entity.type
_entity.pdbx_description
1 polymer ?
#
loop_
_entity_poly.entity_id
_entity_poly.type
_entity_poly.pdbx_seq_one_letter_code
_entity_poly.pdbx_strand_id
1 'polypeptide(L)'
;MKPTVLVIDDEKTFRIVAEEALSAEGFAVTTASNGQAGLAAWQREPCDLVILDRHLPDTDGIKVLETMTRESRERGVDTLVVVATAYADVASAVQALKLGAFDYLSKPLQLPEFLVTMRKAIEAKRLRAQVRQLTGRTQAAMGDLVVGKSAAMQKVIVMVDKVAEAPDTTVLIQGESGTGKELIADLIARRTRGRKDGPFVEINCASVPESLLESELFGHERGAFTDAKTQKRGLFEEADGGTLLLDEVGEMPMATQAKLLKVLEEMTFRRLGGTRDLSVNVRVVAATNKELADEVERGAFRLDLYHRLDVFHIRVPTLHERPEDILPLAAHFLERFATRMRKPASRFAPETERLLLAYDYPGNVRELRNVIERAVILSTREVIEPDCIVLSGPARAVAAGSAAPMAAPAFFALELDPAGRPPDLEGLERAYIARLLAFVGGNRTAVARLLGVSYPTVAKKIADYGLG
;
A
#
# COMPACT_ATOMS: atom_id res chain seq x y z
N MET A 1 -18.59 10.84 16.07
CA MET A 1 -19.49 10.08 16.99
C MET A 1 -18.94 10.24 18.39
N LYS A 2 -19.79 10.27 19.42
CA LYS A 2 -19.35 10.25 20.82
C LYS A 2 -18.89 8.82 21.15
N PRO A 3 -17.76 8.64 21.86
CA PRO A 3 -17.33 7.29 22.30
C PRO A 3 -18.38 6.69 23.24
N THR A 4 -18.61 5.38 23.08
CA THR A 4 -19.62 4.63 23.86
C THR A 4 -18.96 3.82 24.99
N VAL A 5 -19.51 3.89 26.20
CA VAL A 5 -18.99 3.21 27.38
C VAL A 5 -20.09 2.42 28.06
N LEU A 6 -19.84 1.16 28.39
CA LEU A 6 -20.71 0.32 29.20
C LEU A 6 -20.08 0.13 30.58
N VAL A 7 -20.82 0.49 31.64
CA VAL A 7 -20.42 0.31 33.04
C VAL A 7 -21.19 -0.87 33.63
N ILE A 8 -20.48 -1.92 34.00
CA ILE A 8 -21.03 -3.15 34.59
C ILE A 8 -20.56 -3.23 36.04
N ASP A 9 -21.44 -2.96 36.97
CA ASP A 9 -21.13 -2.86 38.40
C ASP A 9 -22.43 -3.08 39.20
N ASP A 10 -22.40 -3.78 40.31
CA ASP A 10 -23.58 -3.97 41.13
C ASP A 10 -23.89 -2.80 42.05
N GLU A 11 -22.87 -1.99 42.38
CA GLU A 11 -22.97 -0.81 43.24
C GLU A 11 -23.62 0.35 42.50
N LYS A 12 -24.85 0.71 42.89
CA LYS A 12 -25.63 1.79 42.26
C LYS A 12 -24.92 3.13 42.33
N THR A 13 -24.27 3.42 43.47
CA THR A 13 -23.53 4.69 43.67
C THR A 13 -22.37 4.83 42.69
N PHE A 14 -21.60 3.75 42.48
CA PHE A 14 -20.52 3.73 41.52
C PHE A 14 -21.02 3.97 40.10
N ARG A 15 -22.09 3.30 39.68
CA ARG A 15 -22.66 3.49 38.34
C ARG A 15 -23.08 4.94 38.09
N ILE A 16 -23.74 5.59 39.07
CA ILE A 16 -24.18 6.99 38.94
C ILE A 16 -22.96 7.92 38.81
N VAL A 17 -21.98 7.79 39.69
CA VAL A 17 -20.75 8.64 39.66
C VAL A 17 -19.98 8.45 38.37
N ALA A 18 -19.81 7.22 37.92
CA ALA A 18 -19.12 6.92 36.65
C ALA A 18 -19.89 7.48 35.46
N GLU A 19 -21.22 7.34 35.42
CA GLU A 19 -22.07 7.86 34.37
C GLU A 19 -22.01 9.39 34.28
N GLU A 20 -22.13 10.09 35.42
CA GLU A 20 -22.01 11.55 35.47
C GLU A 20 -20.64 12.04 35.01
N ALA A 21 -19.56 11.43 35.53
CA ALA A 21 -18.19 11.82 35.21
C ALA A 21 -17.86 11.61 33.71
N LEU A 22 -18.26 10.46 33.17
CA LEU A 22 -18.04 10.12 31.76
C LEU A 22 -18.91 10.96 30.83
N SER A 23 -20.18 11.21 31.20
CA SER A 23 -21.08 12.04 30.40
C SER A 23 -20.59 13.48 30.32
N ALA A 24 -20.02 14.01 31.41
CA ALA A 24 -19.40 15.34 31.45
C ALA A 24 -18.20 15.44 30.50
N GLU A 25 -17.45 14.35 30.29
CA GLU A 25 -16.34 14.23 29.34
C GLU A 25 -16.80 13.95 27.91
N GLY A 26 -18.09 13.85 27.65
CA GLY A 26 -18.67 13.68 26.33
C GLY A 26 -18.85 12.24 25.86
N PHE A 27 -18.75 11.26 26.75
CA PHE A 27 -19.06 9.86 26.44
C PHE A 27 -20.57 9.60 26.41
N ALA A 28 -20.98 8.61 25.62
CA ALA A 28 -22.33 8.03 25.72
C ALA A 28 -22.25 6.80 26.63
N VAL A 29 -22.91 6.86 27.77
CA VAL A 29 -22.79 5.85 28.82
C VAL A 29 -24.05 4.99 28.91
N THR A 30 -23.85 3.68 29.01
CA THR A 30 -24.88 2.68 29.35
C THR A 30 -24.44 1.96 30.60
N THR A 31 -25.39 1.61 31.49
CA THR A 31 -25.05 0.92 32.75
C THR A 31 -25.78 -0.42 32.87
N ALA A 32 -25.14 -1.38 33.51
CA ALA A 32 -25.70 -2.66 33.86
C ALA A 32 -25.37 -3.03 35.32
N SER A 33 -26.30 -3.65 36.03
CA SER A 33 -26.15 -3.95 37.45
C SER A 33 -25.64 -5.37 37.73
N ASN A 34 -25.40 -6.19 36.72
CA ASN A 34 -24.88 -7.54 36.84
C ASN A 34 -24.23 -8.01 35.56
N GLY A 35 -23.47 -9.10 35.59
CA GLY A 35 -22.70 -9.61 34.48
C GLY A 35 -23.55 -10.08 33.30
N GLN A 36 -24.65 -10.76 33.52
CA GLN A 36 -25.56 -11.23 32.46
C GLN A 36 -26.16 -10.06 31.67
N ALA A 37 -26.69 -9.04 32.40
CA ALA A 37 -27.28 -7.86 31.78
C ALA A 37 -26.21 -7.07 30.99
N GLY A 38 -24.99 -6.96 31.54
CA GLY A 38 -23.87 -6.31 30.89
C GLY A 38 -23.44 -7.03 29.61
N LEU A 39 -23.29 -8.34 29.67
CA LEU A 39 -22.92 -9.14 28.50
C LEU A 39 -24.01 -9.08 27.41
N ALA A 40 -25.28 -9.18 27.78
CA ALA A 40 -26.38 -9.08 26.84
C ALA A 40 -26.49 -7.70 26.19
N ALA A 41 -26.24 -6.63 26.95
CA ALA A 41 -26.19 -5.26 26.41
C ALA A 41 -25.05 -5.10 25.39
N TRP A 42 -23.85 -5.57 25.72
CA TRP A 42 -22.69 -5.53 24.84
C TRP A 42 -22.86 -6.41 23.58
N GLN A 43 -23.45 -7.59 23.71
CA GLN A 43 -23.71 -8.48 22.56
C GLN A 43 -24.71 -7.87 21.58
N ARG A 44 -25.71 -7.14 22.08
CA ARG A 44 -26.71 -6.44 21.26
C ARG A 44 -26.12 -5.21 20.55
N GLU A 45 -25.34 -4.42 21.26
CA GLU A 45 -24.72 -3.20 20.76
C GLU A 45 -23.29 -3.07 21.33
N PRO A 46 -22.27 -3.54 20.61
CA PRO A 46 -20.89 -3.44 21.06
C PRO A 46 -20.46 -1.97 21.24
N CYS A 47 -19.78 -1.69 22.36
CA CYS A 47 -19.33 -0.37 22.73
C CYS A 47 -17.80 -0.21 22.60
N ASP A 48 -17.30 1.03 22.72
CA ASP A 48 -15.88 1.33 22.63
C ASP A 48 -15.10 0.84 23.84
N LEU A 49 -15.68 0.98 25.02
CA LEU A 49 -15.04 0.70 26.29
C LEU A 49 -16.04 0.07 27.26
N VAL A 50 -15.57 -0.89 28.02
CA VAL A 50 -16.31 -1.49 29.14
C VAL A 50 -15.56 -1.26 30.43
N ILE A 51 -16.26 -0.76 31.45
CA ILE A 51 -15.79 -0.74 32.82
C ILE A 51 -16.50 -1.88 33.54
N LEU A 52 -15.75 -2.82 34.05
CA LEU A 52 -16.25 -4.10 34.54
C LEU A 52 -15.85 -4.30 36.00
N ASP A 53 -16.82 -4.40 36.90
CA ASP A 53 -16.52 -4.86 38.26
C ASP A 53 -16.14 -6.34 38.25
N ARG A 54 -15.16 -6.65 39.04
CA ARG A 54 -14.70 -8.02 39.27
C ARG A 54 -15.75 -8.85 40.05
N HIS A 55 -16.36 -8.26 41.05
CA HIS A 55 -17.29 -8.95 41.95
C HIS A 55 -18.74 -8.59 41.62
N LEU A 56 -19.36 -9.36 40.74
CA LEU A 56 -20.75 -9.20 40.38
C LEU A 56 -21.63 -10.22 41.07
N PRO A 57 -22.91 -9.92 41.35
CA PRO A 57 -23.76 -10.79 42.16
C PRO A 57 -24.09 -12.12 41.47
N ASP A 58 -24.03 -12.19 40.17
CA ASP A 58 -24.40 -13.34 39.34
C ASP A 58 -23.20 -14.09 38.74
N THR A 59 -22.04 -13.47 38.66
CA THR A 59 -20.84 -14.08 38.04
C THR A 59 -19.56 -13.35 38.47
N ASP A 60 -18.40 -14.01 38.28
CA ASP A 60 -17.11 -13.35 38.39
C ASP A 60 -16.84 -12.49 37.11
N GLY A 61 -16.50 -11.22 37.30
CA GLY A 61 -16.15 -10.31 36.19
C GLY A 61 -15.03 -10.82 35.30
N ILE A 62 -14.11 -11.63 35.83
CA ILE A 62 -13.07 -12.29 35.03
C ILE A 62 -13.67 -13.21 33.96
N LYS A 63 -14.75 -13.93 34.27
CA LYS A 63 -15.45 -14.78 33.28
C LYS A 63 -16.15 -13.96 32.22
N VAL A 64 -16.69 -12.81 32.60
CA VAL A 64 -17.27 -11.83 31.64
C VAL A 64 -16.20 -11.30 30.72
N LEU A 65 -15.01 -10.91 31.25
CA LEU A 65 -13.85 -10.47 30.48
C LEU A 65 -13.39 -11.54 29.47
N GLU A 66 -13.25 -12.79 29.91
CA GLU A 66 -12.86 -13.91 29.03
C GLU A 66 -13.85 -14.09 27.88
N THR A 67 -15.16 -14.05 28.19
CA THR A 67 -16.22 -14.17 27.19
C THR A 67 -16.18 -13.02 26.20
N MET A 68 -16.10 -11.77 26.69
CA MET A 68 -16.01 -10.59 25.83
C MET A 68 -14.74 -10.62 24.96
N THR A 69 -13.59 -11.02 25.51
CA THR A 69 -12.34 -11.12 24.76
C THR A 69 -12.39 -12.17 23.66
N ARG A 70 -12.97 -13.34 23.94
CA ARG A 70 -13.16 -14.41 22.95
C ARG A 70 -14.12 -13.98 21.84
N GLU A 71 -15.32 -13.52 22.20
CA GLU A 71 -16.34 -13.11 21.23
C GLU A 71 -15.91 -11.86 20.43
N SER A 72 -15.15 -10.93 21.03
CA SER A 72 -14.56 -9.79 20.32
C SER A 72 -13.65 -10.24 19.18
N ARG A 73 -12.81 -11.26 19.43
CA ARG A 73 -11.95 -11.85 18.38
C ARG A 73 -12.74 -12.54 17.29
N GLU A 74 -13.76 -13.34 17.66
CA GLU A 74 -14.61 -14.06 16.71
C GLU A 74 -15.44 -13.13 15.82
N ARG A 75 -15.96 -12.04 16.40
CA ARG A 75 -16.83 -11.06 15.72
C ARG A 75 -16.08 -9.89 15.08
N GLY A 76 -14.75 -9.79 15.27
CA GLY A 76 -13.93 -8.66 14.77
C GLY A 76 -14.29 -7.32 15.44
N VAL A 77 -14.82 -7.34 16.66
CA VAL A 77 -15.20 -6.16 17.44
C VAL A 77 -14.01 -5.70 18.29
N ASP A 78 -13.73 -4.40 18.32
CA ASP A 78 -12.63 -3.82 19.10
C ASP A 78 -13.20 -3.08 20.33
N THR A 79 -13.59 -3.84 21.35
CA THR A 79 -14.01 -3.30 22.66
C THR A 79 -12.86 -3.42 23.64
N LEU A 80 -12.47 -2.34 24.28
CA LEU A 80 -11.49 -2.35 25.38
C LEU A 80 -12.20 -2.59 26.71
N VAL A 81 -11.60 -3.37 27.61
CA VAL A 81 -12.19 -3.64 28.94
C VAL A 81 -11.24 -3.15 30.00
N VAL A 82 -11.71 -2.32 30.92
CA VAL A 82 -11.03 -1.90 32.14
C VAL A 82 -11.71 -2.55 33.33
N VAL A 83 -10.97 -3.29 34.13
CA VAL A 83 -11.50 -3.97 35.30
C VAL A 83 -11.39 -3.07 36.53
N ALA A 84 -12.49 -2.86 37.26
CA ALA A 84 -12.52 -2.11 38.52
C ALA A 84 -12.81 -3.06 39.70
N THR A 85 -12.14 -2.89 40.84
CA THR A 85 -12.36 -3.74 42.02
C THR A 85 -12.03 -3.06 43.31
N ALA A 86 -12.70 -3.45 44.39
CA ALA A 86 -12.42 -3.01 45.76
C ALA A 86 -11.18 -3.69 46.38
N TYR A 87 -10.74 -4.81 45.85
CA TYR A 87 -9.59 -5.58 46.32
C TYR A 87 -8.49 -5.57 45.27
N ALA A 88 -7.62 -4.58 45.36
CA ALA A 88 -6.48 -4.43 44.46
C ALA A 88 -5.29 -5.27 44.97
N ASP A 89 -5.28 -6.59 44.69
CA ASP A 89 -4.06 -7.37 44.81
C ASP A 89 -3.32 -7.46 43.47
N VAL A 90 -2.00 -7.49 43.52
CA VAL A 90 -1.15 -7.53 42.32
C VAL A 90 -1.40 -8.78 41.48
N ALA A 91 -1.73 -9.91 42.10
CA ALA A 91 -1.96 -11.15 41.40
C ALA A 91 -3.24 -11.08 40.51
N SER A 92 -4.30 -10.48 41.04
CA SER A 92 -5.57 -10.27 40.35
C SER A 92 -5.43 -9.28 39.18
N ALA A 93 -4.70 -8.19 39.37
CA ALA A 93 -4.40 -7.22 38.30
C ALA A 93 -3.64 -7.89 37.15
N VAL A 94 -2.58 -8.64 37.46
CA VAL A 94 -1.78 -9.38 36.47
C VAL A 94 -2.63 -10.41 35.74
N GLN A 95 -3.55 -11.11 36.42
CA GLN A 95 -4.46 -12.06 35.79
C GLN A 95 -5.41 -11.38 34.80
N ALA A 96 -6.05 -10.27 35.20
CA ALA A 96 -6.94 -9.53 34.30
C ALA A 96 -6.23 -9.04 33.03
N LEU A 97 -5.03 -8.50 33.16
CA LEU A 97 -4.21 -8.03 32.03
C LEU A 97 -3.81 -9.20 31.11
N LYS A 98 -3.42 -10.38 31.65
CA LYS A 98 -3.13 -11.58 30.85
C LYS A 98 -4.34 -12.09 30.07
N LEU A 99 -5.55 -11.89 30.57
CA LEU A 99 -6.80 -12.29 29.94
C LEU A 99 -7.32 -11.24 28.94
N GLY A 100 -6.60 -10.13 28.76
CA GLY A 100 -6.90 -9.14 27.72
C GLY A 100 -7.59 -7.88 28.23
N ALA A 101 -7.63 -7.63 29.54
CA ALA A 101 -8.02 -6.31 30.04
C ALA A 101 -7.02 -5.25 29.56
N PHE A 102 -7.53 -4.08 29.20
CA PHE A 102 -6.72 -2.92 28.82
C PHE A 102 -5.99 -2.31 30.03
N ASP A 103 -6.69 -2.21 31.15
CA ASP A 103 -6.15 -1.68 32.40
C ASP A 103 -6.98 -2.18 33.59
N TYR A 104 -6.52 -1.86 34.79
CA TYR A 104 -7.10 -2.28 36.05
C TYR A 104 -7.14 -1.10 37.03
N LEU A 105 -8.29 -0.86 37.69
CA LEU A 105 -8.54 0.24 38.59
C LEU A 105 -8.94 -0.25 39.99
N SER A 106 -8.43 0.41 41.04
CA SER A 106 -8.84 0.17 42.41
C SER A 106 -9.99 1.06 42.84
N LYS A 107 -10.98 0.51 43.53
CA LYS A 107 -12.00 1.26 44.28
C LYS A 107 -11.48 1.60 45.70
N PRO A 108 -11.82 2.77 46.27
CA PRO A 108 -12.66 3.82 45.74
C PRO A 108 -11.98 4.58 44.59
N LEU A 109 -12.76 4.91 43.55
CA LEU A 109 -12.24 5.63 42.39
C LEU A 109 -11.75 7.02 42.75
N GLN A 110 -10.51 7.32 42.40
CA GLN A 110 -10.02 8.69 42.29
C GLN A 110 -10.39 9.24 40.92
N LEU A 111 -11.36 10.15 40.85
CA LEU A 111 -11.90 10.70 39.60
C LEU A 111 -10.83 11.16 38.58
N PRO A 112 -9.74 11.85 38.99
CA PRO A 112 -8.71 12.25 38.05
C PRO A 112 -7.99 11.03 37.39
N GLU A 113 -7.66 10.01 38.18
CA GLU A 113 -7.00 8.79 37.71
C GLU A 113 -7.92 7.98 36.79
N PHE A 114 -9.17 7.85 37.18
CA PHE A 114 -10.22 7.20 36.38
C PHE A 114 -10.37 7.84 35.01
N LEU A 115 -10.53 9.17 34.92
CA LEU A 115 -10.67 9.89 33.67
C LEU A 115 -9.43 9.80 32.78
N VAL A 116 -8.23 9.84 33.38
CA VAL A 116 -6.96 9.64 32.64
C VAL A 116 -6.92 8.26 32.00
N THR A 117 -7.31 7.21 32.72
CA THR A 117 -7.34 5.84 32.19
C THR A 117 -8.36 5.70 31.05
N MET A 118 -9.55 6.30 31.18
CA MET A 118 -10.57 6.29 30.13
C MET A 118 -10.09 7.02 28.87
N ARG A 119 -9.48 8.18 29.00
CA ARG A 119 -8.90 8.93 27.88
C ARG A 119 -7.80 8.12 27.19
N LYS A 120 -6.89 7.49 27.94
CA LYS A 120 -5.83 6.59 27.40
C LYS A 120 -6.42 5.42 26.62
N ALA A 121 -7.49 4.80 27.15
CA ALA A 121 -8.15 3.68 26.47
C ALA A 121 -8.75 4.12 25.13
N ILE A 122 -9.46 5.23 25.09
CA ILE A 122 -10.05 5.75 23.84
C ILE A 122 -8.99 6.20 22.84
N GLU A 123 -7.91 6.84 23.30
CA GLU A 123 -6.79 7.23 22.44
C GLU A 123 -6.09 5.99 21.84
N ALA A 124 -5.82 4.97 22.66
CA ALA A 124 -5.26 3.71 22.18
C ALA A 124 -6.17 3.03 21.13
N LYS A 125 -7.50 3.03 21.35
CA LYS A 125 -8.47 2.54 20.36
C LYS A 125 -8.44 3.36 19.07
N ARG A 126 -8.41 4.70 19.18
CA ARG A 126 -8.31 5.61 18.03
C ARG A 126 -7.05 5.38 17.21
N LEU A 127 -5.90 5.23 17.90
CA LEU A 127 -4.62 4.91 17.25
C LEU A 127 -4.67 3.53 16.57
N ARG A 128 -5.21 2.50 17.23
CA ARG A 128 -5.44 1.17 16.61
C ARG A 128 -6.35 1.26 15.38
N ALA A 129 -7.41 2.06 15.44
CA ALA A 129 -8.31 2.29 14.31
C ALA A 129 -7.61 3.05 13.16
N GLN A 130 -6.75 4.03 13.47
CA GLN A 130 -5.94 4.73 12.47
C GLN A 130 -4.91 3.81 11.82
N VAL A 131 -4.21 2.99 12.59
CA VAL A 131 -3.31 1.95 12.09
C VAL A 131 -4.09 0.94 11.23
N ARG A 132 -5.25 0.45 11.68
CA ARG A 132 -6.13 -0.41 10.86
C ARG A 132 -6.63 0.28 9.60
N GLN A 133 -6.90 1.59 9.64
CA GLN A 133 -7.34 2.35 8.48
C GLN A 133 -6.17 2.59 7.49
N LEU A 134 -4.96 2.76 7.99
CA LEU A 134 -3.74 2.84 7.17
C LEU A 134 -3.36 1.45 6.62
N THR A 135 -3.34 0.42 7.45
CA THR A 135 -3.15 -0.99 7.02
C THR A 135 -4.35 -1.53 6.25
N GLY A 136 -5.56 -1.14 6.57
CA GLY A 136 -6.77 -1.49 5.82
C GLY A 136 -6.90 -0.75 4.49
N ARG A 137 -6.26 0.41 4.29
CA ARG A 137 -6.05 0.99 2.95
C ARG A 137 -5.07 0.16 2.14
N THR A 138 -4.03 -0.36 2.76
CA THR A 138 -3.11 -1.33 2.15
C THR A 138 -3.80 -2.69 1.95
N GLN A 139 -4.57 -3.18 2.92
CA GLN A 139 -5.37 -4.42 2.81
C GLN A 139 -6.60 -4.29 1.90
N ALA A 140 -7.29 -3.15 1.85
CA ALA A 140 -8.36 -2.91 0.87
C ALA A 140 -7.81 -2.61 -0.53
N ALA A 141 -6.55 -2.18 -0.64
CA ALA A 141 -5.81 -2.22 -1.90
C ALA A 141 -5.41 -3.66 -2.27
N MET A 142 -5.23 -4.54 -1.29
CA MET A 142 -4.85 -5.96 -1.39
C MET A 142 -6.02 -6.95 -1.23
N GLY A 143 -7.24 -6.46 -0.96
CA GLY A 143 -8.45 -7.29 -0.91
C GLY A 143 -8.67 -7.98 -2.24
N ASP A 144 -8.58 -9.29 -2.23
CA ASP A 144 -8.62 -10.25 -3.32
C ASP A 144 -7.31 -10.29 -4.13
N LEU A 145 -6.41 -11.13 -3.66
CA LEU A 145 -5.20 -11.56 -4.38
C LEU A 145 -5.64 -12.27 -5.66
N VAL A 146 -5.92 -11.53 -6.72
CA VAL A 146 -6.10 -12.13 -8.04
C VAL A 146 -4.72 -12.53 -8.52
N VAL A 147 -4.34 -13.71 -8.09
CA VAL A 147 -3.21 -14.40 -8.67
C VAL A 147 -3.64 -14.83 -10.06
N GLY A 148 -2.89 -14.40 -11.06
CA GLY A 148 -3.14 -14.80 -12.44
C GLY A 148 -3.21 -16.32 -12.57
N LYS A 149 -4.02 -16.79 -13.51
CA LYS A 149 -4.18 -18.23 -13.80
C LYS A 149 -3.16 -18.73 -14.82
N SER A 150 -2.32 -17.86 -15.36
CA SER A 150 -1.28 -18.22 -16.33
C SER A 150 -0.29 -19.25 -15.78
N ALA A 151 0.25 -20.09 -16.66
CA ALA A 151 1.28 -21.08 -16.29
C ALA A 151 2.52 -20.40 -15.70
N ALA A 152 2.87 -19.20 -16.16
CA ALA A 152 3.98 -18.42 -15.64
C ALA A 152 3.74 -18.02 -14.18
N MET A 153 2.54 -17.53 -13.87
CA MET A 153 2.20 -17.10 -12.51
C MET A 153 2.03 -18.28 -11.55
N GLN A 154 1.51 -19.41 -12.02
CA GLN A 154 1.43 -20.65 -11.24
C GLN A 154 2.80 -21.16 -10.78
N LYS A 155 3.84 -21.02 -11.63
CA LYS A 155 5.23 -21.34 -11.22
C LYS A 155 5.70 -20.45 -10.07
N VAL A 156 5.37 -19.16 -10.10
CA VAL A 156 5.69 -18.21 -9.00
C VAL A 156 5.00 -18.65 -7.70
N ILE A 157 3.72 -19.05 -7.76
CA ILE A 157 3.00 -19.51 -6.58
C ILE A 157 3.61 -20.79 -5.99
N VAL A 158 4.00 -21.74 -6.83
CA VAL A 158 4.70 -22.95 -6.37
C VAL A 158 6.02 -22.60 -5.67
N MET A 159 6.77 -21.59 -6.16
CA MET A 159 7.99 -21.12 -5.49
C MET A 159 7.66 -20.44 -4.15
N VAL A 160 6.60 -19.64 -4.09
CA VAL A 160 6.11 -19.04 -2.84
C VAL A 160 5.78 -20.12 -1.81
N ASP A 161 5.04 -21.17 -2.20
CA ASP A 161 4.69 -22.26 -1.30
C ASP A 161 5.93 -23.00 -0.76
N LYS A 162 6.91 -23.28 -1.62
CA LYS A 162 8.16 -23.91 -1.20
C LYS A 162 8.94 -23.05 -0.20
N VAL A 163 9.11 -21.76 -0.49
CA VAL A 163 9.91 -20.87 0.37
C VAL A 163 9.18 -20.49 1.67
N ALA A 164 7.86 -20.64 1.71
CA ALA A 164 7.06 -20.44 2.93
C ALA A 164 7.33 -21.54 3.98
N GLU A 165 7.87 -22.70 3.58
CA GLU A 165 8.27 -23.77 4.49
C GLU A 165 9.63 -23.50 5.16
N ALA A 166 10.43 -22.54 4.64
CA ALA A 166 11.72 -22.14 5.16
C ALA A 166 11.65 -20.70 5.76
N PRO A 167 11.23 -20.56 7.03
CA PRO A 167 10.86 -19.25 7.62
C PRO A 167 12.03 -18.27 7.78
N ASP A 168 13.27 -18.76 7.79
CA ASP A 168 14.46 -17.92 8.03
C ASP A 168 15.25 -17.63 6.73
N THR A 169 14.75 -18.13 5.60
CA THR A 169 15.40 -17.92 4.30
C THR A 169 15.09 -16.55 3.75
N THR A 170 16.11 -15.79 3.39
CA THR A 170 15.98 -14.52 2.64
C THR A 170 15.45 -14.80 1.24
N VAL A 171 14.55 -13.95 0.76
CA VAL A 171 13.95 -14.07 -0.58
C VAL A 171 14.21 -12.80 -1.37
N LEU A 172 14.73 -12.95 -2.58
CA LEU A 172 14.84 -11.87 -3.55
C LEU A 172 13.73 -12.00 -4.59
N ILE A 173 12.87 -10.98 -4.66
CA ILE A 173 11.80 -10.89 -5.66
C ILE A 173 12.22 -9.90 -6.73
N GLN A 174 12.45 -10.39 -7.95
CA GLN A 174 12.83 -9.56 -9.08
C GLN A 174 11.70 -9.46 -10.10
N GLY A 175 11.53 -8.28 -10.70
CA GLY A 175 10.56 -8.05 -11.75
C GLY A 175 10.32 -6.57 -12.02
N GLU A 176 9.84 -6.25 -13.20
CA GLU A 176 9.55 -4.88 -13.60
C GLU A 176 8.60 -4.15 -12.63
N SER A 177 8.62 -2.81 -12.71
CA SER A 177 7.68 -1.99 -11.93
C SER A 177 6.23 -2.34 -12.29
N GLY A 178 5.38 -2.47 -11.24
CA GLY A 178 3.96 -2.76 -11.44
C GLY A 178 3.60 -4.21 -11.72
N THR A 179 4.53 -5.17 -11.67
CA THR A 179 4.24 -6.61 -11.86
C THR A 179 3.55 -7.28 -10.67
N GLY A 180 3.61 -6.66 -9.48
CA GLY A 180 2.99 -7.16 -8.25
C GLY A 180 3.96 -7.79 -7.26
N LYS A 181 5.24 -7.38 -7.23
CA LYS A 181 6.28 -7.86 -6.29
C LYS A 181 5.82 -7.77 -4.82
N GLU A 182 5.21 -6.64 -4.44
CA GLU A 182 4.68 -6.42 -3.08
C GLU A 182 3.60 -7.46 -2.69
N LEU A 183 2.69 -7.80 -3.64
CA LEU A 183 1.69 -8.83 -3.41
C LEU A 183 2.31 -10.22 -3.20
N ILE A 184 3.39 -10.53 -3.92
CA ILE A 184 4.12 -11.79 -3.74
C ILE A 184 4.82 -11.81 -2.39
N ALA A 185 5.41 -10.69 -1.94
CA ALA A 185 6.02 -10.57 -0.62
C ALA A 185 5.00 -10.76 0.52
N ASP A 186 3.83 -10.13 0.42
CA ASP A 186 2.73 -10.30 1.39
C ASP A 186 2.24 -11.77 1.41
N LEU A 187 2.12 -12.40 0.24
CA LEU A 187 1.74 -13.81 0.14
C LEU A 187 2.77 -14.74 0.81
N ILE A 188 4.07 -14.47 0.62
CA ILE A 188 5.15 -15.19 1.31
C ILE A 188 4.98 -15.03 2.84
N ALA A 189 4.81 -13.80 3.33
CA ALA A 189 4.67 -13.53 4.76
C ALA A 189 3.48 -14.29 5.37
N ARG A 190 2.30 -14.23 4.73
CA ARG A 190 1.07 -14.91 5.20
C ARG A 190 1.15 -16.43 5.18
N ARG A 191 1.93 -17.01 4.25
CA ARG A 191 2.09 -18.48 4.14
C ARG A 191 3.25 -19.02 4.96
N THR A 192 4.16 -18.17 5.45
CA THR A 192 5.34 -18.60 6.22
C THR A 192 4.93 -19.19 7.56
N ARG A 193 5.30 -20.46 7.76
CA ARG A 193 5.02 -21.18 9.01
C ARG A 193 5.73 -20.51 10.20
N GLY A 194 4.99 -20.30 11.30
CA GLY A 194 5.52 -19.68 12.51
C GLY A 194 5.65 -18.16 12.47
N ARG A 195 5.41 -17.49 11.35
CA ARG A 195 5.48 -16.03 11.18
C ARG A 195 4.19 -15.41 10.62
N LYS A 196 3.20 -16.22 10.22
CA LYS A 196 1.95 -15.76 9.59
C LYS A 196 1.13 -14.77 10.42
N ASP A 197 1.26 -14.85 11.75
CA ASP A 197 0.58 -13.98 12.71
C ASP A 197 1.50 -12.84 13.21
N GLY A 198 2.75 -12.81 12.75
CA GLY A 198 3.73 -11.75 13.04
C GLY A 198 3.49 -10.48 12.21
N PRO A 199 4.16 -9.38 12.57
CA PRO A 199 4.06 -8.14 11.83
C PRO A 199 4.63 -8.30 10.41
N PHE A 200 3.92 -7.71 9.43
CA PHE A 200 4.44 -7.47 8.08
C PHE A 200 4.74 -5.98 7.96
N VAL A 201 6.01 -5.66 7.88
CA VAL A 201 6.51 -4.28 7.79
C VAL A 201 7.13 -4.08 6.43
N GLU A 202 6.87 -2.94 5.79
CA GLU A 202 7.40 -2.63 4.46
C GLU A 202 8.07 -1.27 4.42
N ILE A 203 9.11 -1.16 3.61
CA ILE A 203 9.74 0.10 3.27
C ILE A 203 10.15 0.09 1.81
N ASN A 204 9.83 1.18 1.10
CA ASN A 204 10.33 1.42 -0.24
C ASN A 204 11.59 2.29 -0.15
N CYS A 205 12.75 1.69 -0.47
CA CYS A 205 14.06 2.34 -0.32
C CYS A 205 14.23 3.56 -1.25
N ALA A 206 13.51 3.60 -2.38
CA ALA A 206 13.55 4.73 -3.30
C ALA A 206 12.70 5.93 -2.83
N SER A 207 11.70 5.69 -1.96
CA SER A 207 10.77 6.74 -1.51
C SER A 207 11.27 7.53 -0.30
N VAL A 208 12.28 7.03 0.39
CA VAL A 208 12.85 7.65 1.61
C VAL A 208 14.14 8.37 1.24
N PRO A 209 14.34 9.64 1.67
CA PRO A 209 15.61 10.31 1.49
C PRO A 209 16.78 9.49 2.04
N GLU A 210 17.89 9.44 1.31
CA GLU A 210 19.09 8.66 1.65
C GLU A 210 19.54 8.88 3.10
N SER A 211 19.55 10.14 3.55
CA SER A 211 19.94 10.53 4.92
C SER A 211 19.01 10.01 6.02
N LEU A 212 17.78 9.60 5.68
CA LEU A 212 16.79 9.11 6.64
C LEU A 212 16.60 7.60 6.58
N LEU A 213 16.93 6.95 5.45
CA LEU A 213 16.68 5.52 5.24
C LEU A 213 17.34 4.68 6.34
N GLU A 214 18.55 5.01 6.72
CA GLU A 214 19.28 4.33 7.79
C GLU A 214 18.57 4.48 9.14
N SER A 215 18.08 5.68 9.46
CA SER A 215 17.30 5.96 10.66
C SER A 215 15.94 5.25 10.69
N GLU A 216 15.28 5.12 9.53
CA GLU A 216 14.04 4.36 9.43
C GLU A 216 14.28 2.86 9.70
N LEU A 217 15.29 2.26 9.06
CA LEU A 217 15.58 0.84 9.17
C LEU A 217 16.03 0.45 10.57
N PHE A 218 17.03 1.17 11.13
CA PHE A 218 17.71 0.77 12.37
C PHE A 218 17.32 1.59 13.61
N GLY A 219 16.53 2.66 13.42
CA GLY A 219 16.19 3.57 14.51
C GLY A 219 17.35 4.47 14.95
N HIS A 220 17.06 5.39 15.86
CA HIS A 220 18.07 6.30 16.42
C HIS A 220 17.85 6.58 17.90
N GLU A 221 18.94 6.84 18.60
CA GLU A 221 18.91 7.38 19.94
C GLU A 221 18.77 8.90 19.91
N ARG A 222 18.32 9.48 21.03
CA ARG A 222 18.23 10.94 21.17
C ARG A 222 19.61 11.58 20.97
N GLY A 223 19.70 12.57 20.08
CA GLY A 223 20.95 13.29 19.79
C GLY A 223 21.85 12.60 18.76
N ALA A 224 21.40 11.55 18.08
CA ALA A 224 22.17 10.87 17.04
C ALA A 224 22.53 11.78 15.84
N PHE A 225 21.66 12.76 15.56
CA PHE A 225 21.84 13.80 14.56
C PHE A 225 21.07 15.06 14.96
N THR A 226 21.26 16.18 14.26
CA THR A 226 20.77 17.52 14.64
C THR A 226 19.27 17.57 14.98
N ASP A 227 18.45 16.78 14.29
CA ASP A 227 17.00 16.74 14.47
C ASP A 227 16.50 15.55 15.32
N ALA A 228 17.39 14.72 15.85
CA ALA A 228 17.05 13.58 16.71
C ALA A 228 16.64 14.01 18.13
N LYS A 229 15.50 14.69 18.26
CA LYS A 229 15.00 15.22 19.56
C LYS A 229 14.50 14.11 20.50
N THR A 230 14.05 13.00 19.96
CA THR A 230 13.52 11.84 20.68
C THR A 230 14.17 10.57 20.14
N GLN A 231 14.13 9.50 20.93
CA GLN A 231 14.49 8.16 20.48
C GLN A 231 13.41 7.63 19.53
N LYS A 232 13.81 6.93 18.46
CA LYS A 232 12.91 6.25 17.52
C LYS A 232 13.31 4.79 17.35
N ARG A 233 12.33 3.88 17.38
CA ARG A 233 12.52 2.47 17.01
C ARG A 233 12.67 2.35 15.51
N GLY A 234 13.52 1.41 15.08
CA GLY A 234 13.69 1.09 13.66
C GLY A 234 12.73 0.02 13.19
N LEU A 235 12.55 -0.07 11.86
CA LEU A 235 11.65 -1.05 11.22
C LEU A 235 12.08 -2.49 11.48
N PHE A 236 13.36 -2.78 11.68
CA PHE A 236 13.81 -4.11 12.13
C PHE A 236 13.28 -4.47 13.52
N GLU A 237 13.15 -3.49 14.45
CA GLU A 237 12.53 -3.72 15.75
C GLU A 237 11.00 -3.89 15.65
N GLU A 238 10.37 -3.19 14.70
CA GLU A 238 8.92 -3.28 14.46
C GLU A 238 8.52 -4.59 13.77
N ALA A 239 9.42 -5.14 12.94
CA ALA A 239 9.22 -6.40 12.23
C ALA A 239 9.59 -7.64 13.08
N ASP A 240 10.01 -7.48 14.33
CA ASP A 240 10.48 -8.59 15.17
C ASP A 240 9.40 -9.68 15.34
N GLY A 241 9.77 -10.93 15.11
CA GLY A 241 8.85 -12.07 15.04
C GLY A 241 8.06 -12.21 13.72
N GLY A 242 8.26 -11.29 12.77
CA GLY A 242 7.51 -11.22 11.52
C GLY A 242 8.39 -11.16 10.27
N THR A 243 7.94 -10.37 9.29
CA THR A 243 8.61 -10.21 7.98
C THR A 243 8.82 -8.73 7.66
N LEU A 244 10.01 -8.38 7.20
CA LEU A 244 10.36 -7.06 6.66
C LEU A 244 10.52 -7.15 5.14
N LEU A 245 9.73 -6.37 4.41
CA LEU A 245 9.87 -6.15 2.98
C LEU A 245 10.73 -4.91 2.72
N LEU A 246 11.84 -5.11 2.01
CA LEU A 246 12.70 -4.06 1.47
C LEU A 246 12.38 -3.91 -0.02
N ASP A 247 11.48 -2.99 -0.38
CA ASP A 247 11.14 -2.74 -1.78
C ASP A 247 12.14 -1.79 -2.43
N GLU A 248 12.43 -2.00 -3.69
CA GLU A 248 13.44 -1.30 -4.50
C GLU A 248 14.82 -1.27 -3.81
N VAL A 249 15.26 -2.46 -3.30
CA VAL A 249 16.54 -2.60 -2.56
C VAL A 249 17.75 -2.17 -3.39
N GLY A 250 17.67 -2.24 -4.71
CA GLY A 250 18.71 -1.75 -5.63
C GLY A 250 18.95 -0.23 -5.62
N GLU A 251 18.07 0.53 -4.93
CA GLU A 251 18.23 1.99 -4.73
C GLU A 251 18.89 2.33 -3.38
N MET A 252 19.25 1.30 -2.58
CA MET A 252 19.82 1.51 -1.25
C MET A 252 21.24 2.09 -1.32
N PRO A 253 21.56 3.15 -0.52
CA PRO A 253 22.91 3.71 -0.46
C PRO A 253 23.94 2.70 0.07
N MET A 254 25.18 2.76 -0.44
CA MET A 254 26.28 1.85 -0.09
C MET A 254 26.56 1.74 1.41
N ALA A 255 26.43 2.85 2.15
CA ALA A 255 26.61 2.86 3.60
C ALA A 255 25.54 2.04 4.32
N THR A 256 24.28 2.14 3.86
CA THR A 256 23.15 1.37 4.40
C THR A 256 23.24 -0.10 4.02
N GLN A 257 23.72 -0.41 2.79
CA GLN A 257 23.97 -1.78 2.35
C GLN A 257 24.96 -2.52 3.28
N ALA A 258 26.05 -1.85 3.70
CA ALA A 258 27.03 -2.45 4.63
C ALA A 258 26.43 -2.80 5.99
N LYS A 259 25.53 -1.94 6.51
CA LYS A 259 24.83 -2.22 7.78
C LYS A 259 23.76 -3.31 7.63
N LEU A 260 23.04 -3.29 6.52
CA LEU A 260 22.06 -4.34 6.21
C LEU A 260 22.72 -5.72 6.17
N LEU A 261 23.87 -5.84 5.50
CA LEU A 261 24.61 -7.08 5.44
C LEU A 261 24.89 -7.63 6.85
N LYS A 262 25.42 -6.77 7.75
CA LYS A 262 25.69 -7.17 9.13
C LYS A 262 24.45 -7.69 9.84
N VAL A 263 23.29 -7.01 9.68
CA VAL A 263 22.04 -7.46 10.28
C VAL A 263 21.58 -8.80 9.69
N LEU A 264 21.72 -9.03 8.39
CA LEU A 264 21.35 -10.29 7.74
C LEU A 264 22.26 -11.47 8.17
N GLU A 265 23.48 -11.20 8.62
CA GLU A 265 24.42 -12.23 9.09
C GLU A 265 24.21 -12.55 10.58
N GLU A 266 24.10 -11.53 11.41
CA GLU A 266 24.13 -11.66 12.88
C GLU A 266 22.73 -11.56 13.52
N MET A 267 21.71 -11.08 12.81
CA MET A 267 20.40 -10.71 13.35
C MET A 267 20.51 -9.78 14.56
N THR A 268 21.57 -8.95 14.56
CA THR A 268 21.83 -7.93 15.58
C THR A 268 22.25 -6.62 14.93
N PHE A 269 21.88 -5.51 15.56
CA PHE A 269 22.29 -4.17 15.11
C PHE A 269 22.27 -3.17 16.27
N ARG A 270 22.80 -1.96 15.99
CA ARG A 270 22.73 -0.81 16.91
C ARG A 270 21.95 0.31 16.30
N ARG A 271 21.16 1.00 17.09
CA ARG A 271 20.54 2.27 16.65
C ARG A 271 21.62 3.31 16.34
N LEU A 272 21.28 4.25 15.46
CA LEU A 272 22.17 5.37 15.17
C LEU A 272 22.47 6.14 16.46
N GLY A 273 23.74 6.41 16.73
CA GLY A 273 24.20 7.06 17.95
C GLY A 273 24.14 6.19 19.22
N GLY A 274 23.66 4.94 19.10
CA GLY A 274 23.57 4.00 20.22
C GLY A 274 24.77 3.06 20.33
N THR A 275 24.99 2.53 21.54
CA THR A 275 26.05 1.56 21.83
C THR A 275 25.52 0.16 22.15
N ARG A 276 24.19 0.02 22.36
CA ARG A 276 23.56 -1.23 22.74
C ARG A 276 23.26 -2.07 21.50
N ASP A 277 23.68 -3.35 21.52
CA ASP A 277 23.29 -4.33 20.53
C ASP A 277 21.83 -4.77 20.78
N LEU A 278 21.03 -4.76 19.73
CA LEU A 278 19.64 -5.20 19.70
C LEU A 278 19.58 -6.47 18.84
N SER A 279 19.00 -7.52 19.38
CA SER A 279 18.78 -8.78 18.66
C SER A 279 17.32 -8.83 18.17
N VAL A 280 17.10 -9.28 16.94
CA VAL A 280 15.80 -9.42 16.33
C VAL A 280 15.67 -10.75 15.61
N ASN A 281 14.45 -11.21 15.44
CA ASN A 281 14.13 -12.41 14.67
C ASN A 281 13.20 -12.05 13.51
N VAL A 282 13.77 -11.53 12.42
CA VAL A 282 13.03 -10.99 11.29
C VAL A 282 13.34 -11.79 10.03
N ARG A 283 12.28 -12.20 9.30
CA ARG A 283 12.45 -12.67 7.94
C ARG A 283 12.58 -11.49 7.00
N VAL A 284 13.61 -11.47 6.15
CA VAL A 284 13.79 -10.41 5.16
C VAL A 284 13.36 -10.90 3.77
N VAL A 285 12.51 -10.11 3.13
CA VAL A 285 12.13 -10.23 1.72
C VAL A 285 12.60 -8.97 1.03
N ALA A 286 13.45 -9.11 0.02
CA ALA A 286 13.93 -7.98 -0.79
C ALA A 286 13.21 -7.99 -2.15
N ALA A 287 12.81 -6.83 -2.64
CA ALA A 287 12.23 -6.67 -3.96
C ALA A 287 12.98 -5.60 -4.76
N THR A 288 13.10 -5.80 -6.08
CA THR A 288 13.75 -4.84 -6.97
C THR A 288 13.26 -4.99 -8.41
N ASN A 289 13.32 -3.90 -9.16
CA ASN A 289 13.14 -3.90 -10.62
C ASN A 289 14.48 -3.91 -11.37
N LYS A 290 15.60 -3.74 -10.66
CA LYS A 290 16.96 -3.74 -11.24
C LYS A 290 17.54 -5.13 -11.32
N GLU A 291 18.46 -5.33 -12.28
CA GLU A 291 19.36 -6.48 -12.29
C GLU A 291 20.49 -6.20 -11.30
N LEU A 292 20.45 -6.83 -10.11
CA LEU A 292 21.45 -6.56 -9.06
C LEU A 292 22.85 -6.97 -9.46
N ALA A 293 23.00 -7.98 -10.31
CA ALA A 293 24.31 -8.39 -10.86
C ALA A 293 24.95 -7.22 -11.65
N ASP A 294 24.17 -6.53 -12.48
CA ASP A 294 24.64 -5.38 -13.23
C ASP A 294 24.99 -4.20 -12.30
N GLU A 295 24.21 -3.99 -11.23
CA GLU A 295 24.49 -2.96 -10.23
C GLU A 295 25.79 -3.27 -9.43
N VAL A 296 26.11 -4.55 -9.22
CA VAL A 296 27.39 -4.97 -8.63
C VAL A 296 28.56 -4.65 -9.57
N GLU A 297 28.43 -4.93 -10.88
CA GLU A 297 29.46 -4.60 -11.87
C GLU A 297 29.70 -3.09 -11.97
N ARG A 298 28.65 -2.28 -11.82
CA ARG A 298 28.73 -0.81 -11.80
C ARG A 298 29.27 -0.24 -10.48
N GLY A 299 29.47 -1.07 -9.45
CA GLY A 299 29.89 -0.65 -8.12
C GLY A 299 28.80 0.09 -7.31
N ALA A 300 27.54 0.02 -7.74
CA ALA A 300 26.39 0.63 -7.07
C ALA A 300 25.75 -0.33 -6.02
N PHE A 301 26.08 -1.62 -6.09
CA PHE A 301 25.62 -2.63 -5.15
C PHE A 301 26.79 -3.53 -4.70
N ARG A 302 26.78 -3.95 -3.41
CA ARG A 302 27.83 -4.81 -2.86
C ARG A 302 27.59 -6.27 -3.24
N LEU A 303 28.65 -6.93 -3.69
CA LEU A 303 28.61 -8.34 -4.06
C LEU A 303 28.24 -9.27 -2.87
N ASP A 304 28.79 -8.98 -1.68
CA ASP A 304 28.54 -9.75 -0.47
C ASP A 304 27.05 -9.66 -0.03
N LEU A 305 26.47 -8.48 -0.10
CA LEU A 305 25.05 -8.28 0.17
C LEU A 305 24.17 -8.96 -0.89
N TYR A 306 24.53 -8.86 -2.17
CA TYR A 306 23.81 -9.54 -3.25
C TYR A 306 23.69 -11.05 -2.96
N HIS A 307 24.79 -11.72 -2.65
CA HIS A 307 24.78 -13.15 -2.32
C HIS A 307 23.97 -13.48 -1.05
N ARG A 308 23.89 -12.56 -0.09
CA ARG A 308 23.10 -12.75 1.13
C ARG A 308 21.60 -12.53 0.90
N LEU A 309 21.23 -11.71 -0.07
CA LEU A 309 19.82 -11.47 -0.45
C LEU A 309 19.33 -12.54 -1.43
N ASP A 310 20.15 -12.96 -2.38
CA ASP A 310 19.78 -13.91 -3.44
C ASP A 310 19.95 -15.38 -3.02
N VAL A 311 19.44 -15.74 -1.83
CA VAL A 311 19.39 -17.12 -1.35
C VAL A 311 18.26 -17.90 -2.03
N PHE A 312 17.10 -17.27 -2.17
CA PHE A 312 15.97 -17.82 -2.91
C PHE A 312 15.40 -16.75 -3.84
N HIS A 313 15.56 -16.96 -5.13
CA HIS A 313 15.19 -16.02 -6.17
C HIS A 313 13.80 -16.32 -6.73
N ILE A 314 12.94 -15.30 -6.78
CA ILE A 314 11.62 -15.36 -7.43
C ILE A 314 11.54 -14.26 -8.48
N ARG A 315 11.51 -14.65 -9.76
CA ARG A 315 11.23 -13.73 -10.85
C ARG A 315 9.73 -13.64 -11.10
N VAL A 316 9.17 -12.42 -10.98
CA VAL A 316 7.77 -12.16 -11.28
C VAL A 316 7.65 -11.77 -12.77
N PRO A 317 6.89 -12.52 -13.58
CA PRO A 317 6.77 -12.26 -15.00
C PRO A 317 6.04 -10.94 -15.26
N THR A 318 6.41 -10.27 -16.37
CA THR A 318 5.71 -9.09 -16.87
C THR A 318 4.28 -9.45 -17.29
N LEU A 319 3.40 -8.48 -17.42
CA LEU A 319 2.03 -8.73 -17.89
C LEU A 319 2.03 -9.20 -19.35
N HIS A 320 3.00 -8.75 -20.15
CA HIS A 320 3.23 -9.20 -21.52
C HIS A 320 3.58 -10.70 -21.62
N GLU A 321 4.35 -11.24 -20.65
CA GLU A 321 4.70 -12.68 -20.57
C GLU A 321 3.51 -13.56 -20.11
N ARG A 322 2.38 -12.97 -19.69
CA ARG A 322 1.18 -13.67 -19.21
C ARG A 322 -0.13 -13.05 -19.74
N PRO A 323 -0.32 -13.02 -21.06
CA PRO A 323 -1.49 -12.37 -21.67
C PRO A 323 -2.83 -12.98 -21.22
N GLU A 324 -2.84 -14.25 -20.82
CA GLU A 324 -4.03 -14.94 -20.29
C GLU A 324 -4.56 -14.31 -18.99
N ASP A 325 -3.72 -13.55 -18.27
CA ASP A 325 -4.10 -12.90 -17.02
C ASP A 325 -4.70 -11.50 -17.24
N ILE A 326 -4.58 -10.91 -18.45
CA ILE A 326 -5.02 -9.53 -18.71
C ILE A 326 -6.52 -9.38 -18.48
N LEU A 327 -7.35 -10.19 -19.14
CA LEU A 327 -8.82 -10.07 -19.01
C LEU A 327 -9.33 -10.44 -17.63
N PRO A 328 -8.86 -11.51 -16.97
CA PRO A 328 -9.23 -11.80 -15.58
C PRO A 328 -8.88 -10.65 -14.61
N LEU A 329 -7.69 -10.04 -14.73
CA LEU A 329 -7.30 -8.90 -13.93
C LEU A 329 -8.14 -7.66 -14.27
N ALA A 330 -8.39 -7.39 -15.55
CA ALA A 330 -9.23 -6.29 -15.98
C ALA A 330 -10.66 -6.41 -15.43
N ALA A 331 -11.25 -7.62 -15.50
CA ALA A 331 -12.59 -7.90 -14.97
C ALA A 331 -12.65 -7.68 -13.46
N HIS A 332 -11.65 -8.15 -12.71
CA HIS A 332 -11.54 -7.92 -11.28
C HIS A 332 -11.46 -6.41 -10.95
N PHE A 333 -10.62 -5.65 -11.65
CA PHE A 333 -10.53 -4.21 -11.43
C PHE A 333 -11.82 -3.49 -11.80
N LEU A 334 -12.49 -3.91 -12.88
CA LEU A 334 -13.78 -3.36 -13.30
C LEU A 334 -14.81 -3.51 -12.17
N GLU A 335 -15.02 -4.74 -11.67
CA GLU A 335 -15.96 -5.02 -10.59
C GLU A 335 -15.67 -4.18 -9.36
N ARG A 336 -14.40 -4.14 -8.95
CA ARG A 336 -13.95 -3.37 -7.77
C ARG A 336 -14.19 -1.88 -7.91
N PHE A 337 -13.83 -1.28 -9.06
CA PHE A 337 -14.00 0.15 -9.28
C PHE A 337 -15.46 0.53 -9.49
N ALA A 338 -16.23 -0.29 -10.23
CA ALA A 338 -17.66 -0.07 -10.43
C ALA A 338 -18.40 -0.07 -9.07
N THR A 339 -18.14 -1.04 -8.22
CA THR A 339 -18.70 -1.11 -6.86
C THR A 339 -18.30 0.11 -6.01
N ARG A 340 -17.01 0.46 -5.97
CA ARG A 340 -16.50 1.60 -5.18
C ARG A 340 -17.10 2.93 -5.63
N MET A 341 -17.26 3.12 -6.94
CA MET A 341 -17.75 4.36 -7.56
C MET A 341 -19.26 4.36 -7.77
N ARG A 342 -19.95 3.26 -7.44
CA ARG A 342 -21.40 3.06 -7.67
C ARG A 342 -21.76 3.28 -9.14
N LYS A 343 -20.94 2.75 -10.06
CA LYS A 343 -21.16 2.83 -11.49
C LYS A 343 -21.85 1.55 -12.00
N PRO A 344 -22.66 1.65 -13.08
CA PRO A 344 -23.36 0.50 -13.64
C PRO A 344 -22.44 -0.45 -14.43
N ALA A 345 -21.20 -0.04 -14.70
CA ALA A 345 -20.26 -0.80 -15.54
C ALA A 345 -19.99 -2.19 -14.95
N SER A 346 -20.24 -3.24 -15.72
CA SER A 346 -20.14 -4.64 -15.28
C SER A 346 -19.37 -5.55 -16.24
N ARG A 347 -19.19 -5.14 -17.51
CA ARG A 347 -18.53 -5.95 -18.54
C ARG A 347 -17.87 -5.09 -19.60
N PHE A 348 -16.95 -5.68 -20.36
CA PHE A 348 -16.32 -5.08 -21.52
C PHE A 348 -17.07 -5.45 -22.80
N ALA A 349 -17.06 -4.57 -23.81
CA ALA A 349 -17.46 -4.91 -25.17
C ALA A 349 -16.38 -5.83 -25.80
N PRO A 350 -16.73 -6.72 -26.75
CA PRO A 350 -15.74 -7.60 -27.39
C PRO A 350 -14.59 -6.85 -28.07
N GLU A 351 -14.87 -5.65 -28.62
CA GLU A 351 -13.86 -4.77 -29.20
C GLU A 351 -12.91 -4.22 -28.14
N THR A 352 -13.42 -3.90 -26.95
CA THR A 352 -12.64 -3.45 -25.80
C THR A 352 -11.71 -4.54 -25.29
N GLU A 353 -12.20 -5.79 -25.21
CA GLU A 353 -11.36 -6.94 -24.83
C GLU A 353 -10.20 -7.14 -25.80
N ARG A 354 -10.44 -7.05 -27.11
CA ARG A 354 -9.39 -7.13 -28.14
C ARG A 354 -8.36 -6.01 -27.97
N LEU A 355 -8.82 -4.79 -27.69
CA LEU A 355 -7.94 -3.64 -27.45
C LEU A 355 -7.07 -3.86 -26.21
N LEU A 356 -7.64 -4.36 -25.12
CA LEU A 356 -6.91 -4.68 -23.88
C LEU A 356 -5.86 -5.78 -24.10
N LEU A 357 -6.17 -6.82 -24.90
CA LEU A 357 -5.23 -7.90 -25.20
C LEU A 357 -4.12 -7.49 -26.18
N ALA A 358 -4.34 -6.47 -27.01
CA ALA A 358 -3.39 -6.03 -28.01
C ALA A 358 -2.30 -5.08 -27.47
N TYR A 359 -2.42 -4.62 -26.23
CA TYR A 359 -1.52 -3.65 -25.65
C TYR A 359 -0.43 -4.31 -24.78
N ASP A 360 0.79 -3.78 -24.81
CA ASP A 360 1.97 -4.41 -24.19
C ASP A 360 2.11 -4.14 -22.67
N TYR A 361 1.41 -3.15 -22.13
CA TYR A 361 1.45 -2.74 -20.72
C TYR A 361 2.87 -2.52 -20.17
N PRO A 362 3.62 -1.49 -20.62
CA PRO A 362 4.94 -1.20 -20.06
C PRO A 362 4.92 -0.91 -18.56
N GLY A 363 3.80 -0.44 -18.00
CA GLY A 363 3.58 -0.30 -16.56
C GLY A 363 2.91 -1.51 -15.90
N ASN A 364 2.84 -2.64 -16.62
CA ASN A 364 2.32 -3.93 -16.14
C ASN A 364 0.92 -3.82 -15.50
N VAL A 365 0.68 -4.53 -14.41
CA VAL A 365 -0.62 -4.56 -13.70
C VAL A 365 -1.00 -3.18 -13.14
N ARG A 366 -0.02 -2.35 -12.77
CA ARG A 366 -0.28 -0.99 -12.30
C ARG A 366 -0.88 -0.13 -13.41
N GLU A 367 -0.40 -0.26 -14.63
CA GLU A 367 -0.95 0.44 -15.78
C GLU A 367 -2.34 -0.09 -16.16
N LEU A 368 -2.50 -1.42 -16.26
CA LEU A 368 -3.81 -2.04 -16.51
C LEU A 368 -4.85 -1.53 -15.50
N ARG A 369 -4.54 -1.53 -14.22
CA ARG A 369 -5.41 -1.02 -13.16
C ARG A 369 -5.82 0.43 -13.44
N ASN A 370 -4.86 1.31 -13.78
CA ASN A 370 -5.13 2.72 -14.06
C ASN A 370 -5.98 2.92 -15.32
N VAL A 371 -5.78 2.08 -16.35
CA VAL A 371 -6.60 2.07 -17.57
C VAL A 371 -8.04 1.73 -17.23
N ILE A 372 -8.26 0.66 -16.46
CA ILE A 372 -9.61 0.25 -16.07
C ILE A 372 -10.28 1.26 -15.13
N GLU A 373 -9.54 1.83 -14.19
CA GLU A 373 -10.06 2.88 -13.29
C GLU A 373 -10.56 4.09 -14.09
N ARG A 374 -9.79 4.57 -15.09
CA ARG A 374 -10.21 5.64 -16.00
C ARG A 374 -11.42 5.25 -16.82
N ALA A 375 -11.46 4.03 -17.36
CA ALA A 375 -12.57 3.54 -18.14
C ALA A 375 -13.89 3.54 -17.34
N VAL A 376 -13.84 3.10 -16.07
CA VAL A 376 -15.01 3.14 -15.18
C VAL A 376 -15.45 4.58 -14.89
N ILE A 377 -14.51 5.52 -14.67
CA ILE A 377 -14.83 6.94 -14.46
C ILE A 377 -15.57 7.51 -15.68
N LEU A 378 -15.06 7.26 -16.88
CA LEU A 378 -15.61 7.79 -18.15
C LEU A 378 -16.93 7.12 -18.55
N SER A 379 -17.12 5.86 -18.17
CA SER A 379 -18.32 5.12 -18.53
C SER A 379 -19.56 5.60 -17.78
N THR A 380 -20.67 5.70 -18.52
CA THR A 380 -22.02 5.93 -18.00
C THR A 380 -22.95 4.74 -18.26
N ARG A 381 -22.45 3.71 -18.96
CA ARG A 381 -23.18 2.53 -19.39
C ARG A 381 -22.75 1.28 -18.64
N GLU A 382 -23.54 0.21 -18.76
CA GLU A 382 -23.20 -1.11 -18.19
C GLU A 382 -22.01 -1.77 -18.90
N VAL A 383 -21.84 -1.50 -20.18
CA VAL A 383 -20.77 -2.05 -21.03
C VAL A 383 -19.69 -0.98 -21.22
N ILE A 384 -18.44 -1.32 -20.97
CA ILE A 384 -17.29 -0.47 -21.28
C ILE A 384 -16.96 -0.60 -22.76
N GLU A 385 -17.17 0.47 -23.51
CA GLU A 385 -16.87 0.58 -24.94
C GLU A 385 -15.40 1.01 -25.17
N PRO A 386 -14.84 0.81 -26.39
CA PRO A 386 -13.46 1.16 -26.70
C PRO A 386 -13.11 2.65 -26.49
N ASP A 387 -14.08 3.55 -26.66
CA ASP A 387 -13.93 5.00 -26.47
C ASP A 387 -13.63 5.39 -25.02
N CYS A 388 -13.97 4.52 -24.06
CA CYS A 388 -13.62 4.69 -22.63
C CYS A 388 -12.18 4.26 -22.32
N ILE A 389 -11.50 3.54 -23.21
CA ILE A 389 -10.14 3.03 -22.98
C ILE A 389 -9.11 4.03 -23.49
N VAL A 390 -8.33 4.57 -22.56
CA VAL A 390 -7.23 5.50 -22.87
C VAL A 390 -5.90 4.78 -22.55
N LEU A 391 -5.22 4.31 -23.59
CA LEU A 391 -3.88 3.71 -23.51
C LEU A 391 -2.82 4.78 -23.73
N SER A 392 -1.77 4.76 -22.94
CA SER A 392 -0.74 5.83 -22.89
C SER A 392 0.57 5.35 -23.52
N GLY A 393 0.55 4.81 -24.75
CA GLY A 393 1.76 4.35 -25.44
C GLY A 393 1.49 3.91 -26.88
N PRO A 394 2.51 3.61 -27.67
CA PRO A 394 2.31 3.10 -29.02
C PRO A 394 1.63 1.73 -28.97
N ALA A 395 0.42 1.66 -29.48
CA ALA A 395 -0.28 0.38 -29.65
C ALA A 395 0.53 -0.51 -30.60
N ARG A 396 0.78 -1.75 -30.19
CA ARG A 396 1.35 -2.77 -31.07
C ARG A 396 0.38 -2.99 -32.23
N ALA A 397 0.84 -2.75 -33.44
CA ALA A 397 0.08 -3.07 -34.63
C ALA A 397 -0.15 -4.59 -34.67
N VAL A 398 -1.35 -5.04 -34.28
CA VAL A 398 -1.78 -6.42 -34.49
C VAL A 398 -1.88 -6.60 -36.01
N ALA A 399 -1.11 -7.54 -36.54
CA ALA A 399 -1.24 -8.00 -37.89
C ALA A 399 -2.61 -8.70 -38.07
N ALA A 400 -3.67 -7.92 -38.17
CA ALA A 400 -4.97 -8.34 -38.69
C ALA A 400 -4.97 -8.01 -40.16
N GLY A 401 -5.30 -9.00 -41.00
CA GLY A 401 -5.31 -8.86 -42.42
C GLY A 401 -6.07 -7.65 -42.90
N SER A 402 -5.42 -6.91 -43.81
CA SER A 402 -6.00 -6.03 -44.81
C SER A 402 -7.16 -5.10 -44.39
N ALA A 403 -6.82 -4.09 -43.60
CA ALA A 403 -7.42 -2.77 -43.67
C ALA A 403 -6.31 -1.77 -43.41
N ALA A 404 -6.02 -0.87 -44.31
CA ALA A 404 -4.98 0.15 -44.18
C ALA A 404 -5.21 0.94 -42.88
N PRO A 405 -4.19 1.18 -42.05
CA PRO A 405 -4.35 2.00 -40.87
C PRO A 405 -4.76 3.41 -41.32
N MET A 406 -5.92 3.88 -40.87
CA MET A 406 -6.21 5.30 -40.88
C MET A 406 -5.17 5.95 -39.94
N ALA A 407 -4.12 6.50 -40.52
CA ALA A 407 -3.13 7.33 -39.80
C ALA A 407 -3.92 8.44 -39.09
N ALA A 408 -3.69 8.61 -37.79
CA ALA A 408 -4.11 9.83 -37.12
C ALA A 408 -3.66 11.01 -38.00
N PRO A 409 -4.50 12.05 -38.22
CA PRO A 409 -4.17 13.12 -39.12
C PRO A 409 -2.91 13.81 -38.63
N ALA A 410 -1.74 13.36 -39.09
CA ALA A 410 -0.49 14.05 -38.87
C ALA A 410 -0.57 15.33 -39.70
N PHE A 411 -0.52 16.48 -39.07
CA PHE A 411 -0.50 17.77 -39.76
C PHE A 411 0.71 17.87 -40.69
N PHE A 412 1.81 17.24 -40.34
CA PHE A 412 3.07 17.26 -41.09
C PHE A 412 3.81 15.93 -40.91
N ALA A 413 4.17 15.29 -42.04
CA ALA A 413 5.01 14.08 -42.07
C ALA A 413 6.30 14.40 -42.82
N LEU A 414 7.42 13.93 -42.30
CA LEU A 414 8.74 14.04 -42.94
C LEU A 414 8.90 12.91 -43.96
N GLU A 415 9.13 13.26 -45.21
CA GLU A 415 9.50 12.30 -46.24
C GLU A 415 11.01 12.23 -46.35
N LEU A 416 11.54 11.02 -46.38
CA LEU A 416 12.96 10.78 -46.63
C LEU A 416 13.24 10.90 -48.12
N ASP A 417 14.47 11.33 -48.50
CA ASP A 417 14.90 11.29 -49.88
C ASP A 417 14.96 9.86 -50.45
N PRO A 418 15.06 9.66 -51.79
CA PRO A 418 15.17 8.31 -52.36
C PRO A 418 16.36 7.48 -51.86
N ALA A 419 17.35 8.12 -51.17
CA ALA A 419 18.49 7.46 -50.51
C ALA A 419 18.24 7.22 -48.99
N GLY A 420 17.04 7.50 -48.48
CA GLY A 420 16.66 7.27 -47.08
C GLY A 420 17.20 8.31 -46.11
N ARG A 421 17.63 9.49 -46.57
CA ARG A 421 18.19 10.56 -45.74
C ARG A 421 17.09 11.57 -45.36
N PRO A 422 17.09 12.10 -44.13
CA PRO A 422 16.19 13.16 -43.74
C PRO A 422 16.59 14.47 -44.48
N PRO A 423 15.62 15.36 -44.80
CA PRO A 423 15.91 16.68 -45.36
C PRO A 423 16.76 17.51 -44.39
N ASP A 424 17.54 18.43 -44.94
CA ASP A 424 18.24 19.43 -44.16
C ASP A 424 17.24 20.41 -43.50
N LEU A 425 17.76 21.32 -42.68
CA LEU A 425 16.93 22.25 -41.92
C LEU A 425 16.15 23.20 -42.86
N GLU A 426 16.74 23.58 -43.99
CA GLU A 426 16.13 24.45 -44.98
C GLU A 426 14.99 23.73 -45.75
N GLY A 427 15.21 22.49 -46.14
CA GLY A 427 14.21 21.65 -46.77
C GLY A 427 13.01 21.34 -45.82
N LEU A 428 13.30 21.11 -44.53
CA LEU A 428 12.30 20.96 -43.50
C LEU A 428 11.44 22.22 -43.35
N GLU A 429 12.06 23.35 -43.22
CA GLU A 429 11.40 24.64 -43.06
C GLU A 429 10.52 24.97 -44.27
N ARG A 430 11.05 24.77 -45.49
CA ARG A 430 10.33 24.95 -46.75
C ARG A 430 9.07 24.06 -46.79
N ALA A 431 9.20 22.77 -46.51
CA ALA A 431 8.08 21.83 -46.53
C ALA A 431 7.02 22.19 -45.47
N TYR A 432 7.42 22.60 -44.28
CA TYR A 432 6.52 23.00 -43.21
C TYR A 432 5.77 24.31 -43.54
N ILE A 433 6.44 25.33 -44.06
CA ILE A 433 5.82 26.59 -44.52
C ILE A 433 4.81 26.32 -45.66
N ALA A 434 5.17 25.47 -46.62
CA ALA A 434 4.29 25.11 -47.72
C ALA A 434 2.99 24.44 -47.20
N ARG A 435 3.12 23.53 -46.21
CA ARG A 435 1.97 22.86 -45.61
C ARG A 435 1.10 23.81 -44.82
N LEU A 436 1.67 24.75 -44.07
CA LEU A 436 0.94 25.80 -43.37
C LEU A 436 0.19 26.74 -44.34
N LEU A 437 0.81 27.13 -45.43
CA LEU A 437 0.12 27.93 -46.49
C LEU A 437 -1.08 27.22 -47.04
N ALA A 438 -0.93 25.95 -47.39
CA ALA A 438 -2.06 25.12 -47.84
C ALA A 438 -3.17 24.99 -46.77
N PHE A 439 -2.80 24.81 -45.53
CA PHE A 439 -3.76 24.67 -44.41
C PHE A 439 -4.59 25.94 -44.17
N VAL A 440 -3.95 27.15 -44.27
CA VAL A 440 -4.64 28.44 -44.04
C VAL A 440 -5.13 29.09 -45.34
N GLY A 441 -5.20 28.36 -46.43
CA GLY A 441 -5.70 28.88 -47.73
C GLY A 441 -4.91 30.05 -48.30
N GLY A 442 -3.56 30.07 -48.11
CA GLY A 442 -2.67 31.10 -48.62
C GLY A 442 -2.55 32.34 -47.75
N ASN A 443 -3.17 32.38 -46.58
CA ASN A 443 -3.15 33.55 -45.66
C ASN A 443 -1.80 33.69 -44.95
N ARG A 444 -0.89 34.50 -45.46
CA ARG A 444 0.49 34.72 -44.94
C ARG A 444 0.52 35.29 -43.53
N THR A 445 -0.49 36.09 -43.16
CA THR A 445 -0.59 36.63 -41.78
C THR A 445 -0.93 35.55 -40.76
N ALA A 446 -1.79 34.61 -41.15
CA ALA A 446 -2.13 33.44 -40.33
C ALA A 446 -0.92 32.50 -40.16
N VAL A 447 -0.14 32.29 -41.24
CA VAL A 447 1.12 31.52 -41.19
C VAL A 447 2.12 32.14 -40.21
N ALA A 448 2.30 33.48 -40.26
CA ALA A 448 3.19 34.19 -39.35
C ALA A 448 2.78 33.98 -37.88
N ARG A 449 1.50 34.04 -37.60
CA ARG A 449 0.97 33.79 -36.23
C ARG A 449 1.20 32.34 -35.78
N LEU A 450 0.98 31.36 -36.66
CA LEU A 450 1.19 29.93 -36.34
C LEU A 450 2.65 29.57 -36.14
N LEU A 451 3.54 30.22 -36.87
CA LEU A 451 5.01 30.06 -36.73
C LEU A 451 5.60 30.84 -35.55
N GLY A 452 4.85 31.77 -34.95
CA GLY A 452 5.36 32.64 -33.88
C GLY A 452 6.43 33.66 -34.36
N VAL A 453 6.44 34.01 -35.66
CA VAL A 453 7.43 34.93 -36.23
C VAL A 453 6.74 36.15 -36.88
N SER A 454 7.53 37.19 -37.18
CA SER A 454 6.99 38.40 -37.80
C SER A 454 6.52 38.17 -39.22
N TYR A 455 5.49 38.91 -39.68
CA TYR A 455 5.01 38.86 -41.08
C TYR A 455 6.11 39.11 -42.11
N PRO A 456 7.04 40.11 -41.96
CA PRO A 456 8.14 40.32 -42.91
C PRO A 456 9.04 39.08 -43.02
N THR A 457 9.30 38.39 -41.92
CA THR A 457 10.11 37.16 -41.89
C THR A 457 9.49 36.06 -42.72
N VAL A 458 8.17 35.85 -42.54
CA VAL A 458 7.42 34.81 -43.32
C VAL A 458 7.37 35.22 -44.80
N ALA A 459 7.09 36.48 -45.10
CA ALA A 459 6.99 36.96 -46.48
C ALA A 459 8.32 36.77 -47.23
N LYS A 460 9.46 37.06 -46.57
CA LYS A 460 10.80 36.82 -47.10
C LYS A 460 11.02 35.31 -47.37
N LYS A 461 10.76 34.45 -46.37
CA LYS A 461 10.97 33.00 -46.50
C LYS A 461 10.10 32.40 -47.62
N ILE A 462 8.83 32.84 -47.76
CA ILE A 462 7.95 32.41 -48.86
C ILE A 462 8.56 32.79 -50.21
N ALA A 463 9.16 34.02 -50.34
CA ALA A 463 9.80 34.44 -51.55
C ALA A 463 11.08 33.65 -51.84
N ASP A 464 11.95 33.48 -50.81
CA ASP A 464 13.23 32.77 -50.92
C ASP A 464 12.99 31.28 -51.31
N TYR A 465 11.94 30.67 -50.84
CA TYR A 465 11.56 29.25 -51.13
C TYR A 465 10.67 29.07 -52.33
N GLY A 466 10.25 30.16 -53.02
CA GLY A 466 9.39 30.09 -54.18
C GLY A 466 7.99 29.50 -53.93
N LEU A 467 7.43 29.75 -52.74
CA LEU A 467 6.14 29.19 -52.27
C LEU A 467 4.95 30.16 -52.52
N GLY A 468 5.04 31.04 -53.42
CA GLY A 468 4.04 32.07 -53.72
C GLY A 468 3.04 31.74 -54.79
#